data_24823d3a89ba318bf4dcb3021418fd2f
#
_entry.id   24823d3a89ba318bf4dcb3021418fd2f
#
_cell.length_a   1.000
_cell.length_b   1.000
_cell.length_c   1.000
_cell.angle_alpha   90.00
_cell.angle_beta   90.00
_cell.angle_gamma   90.00
#
_symmetry.space_group_name_H-M   'P 1'
#
loop_
_entity.id
_entity.type
_entity.pdbx_description
1 polymer ?
#
loop_
_entity_poly.entity_id
_entity_poly.type
_entity_poly.pdbx_seq_one_letter_code
_entity_poly.pdbx_strand_id
1 'polypeptide(L)'
;NEKFKSQFTPKLSLMYQYSGLNVRASYAAGFRSPTLQQMYAVSESRGQITVGDPGLDPEKSNFYNLNIEYNHRLFSIAASIYQNDLKDKIEAEDIGTTPEDIENGITRRRQYRNIEKARVKGFDIGFSVRPFTGFMFGANYIYTDGRNRTEDIRLERTVRHSGNFNASWRKTWNDYTFNIAINGRYQGTRWSKTYGDAPAHQLWDINTRHSFNLKSVALEPAVGVENIFNYTDDRPYNSNYATLTPGRSFYVSLLVRFKQ
;
A
#
# COMPACT_ATOMS: atom_id res chain seq x y z
N ASN A 1 -19.13 22.77 6.23
CA ASN A 1 -18.07 23.77 6.04
C ASN A 1 -18.60 24.83 5.07
N GLU A 2 -18.92 26.02 5.56
CA GLU A 2 -19.55 27.09 4.78
C GLU A 2 -18.69 27.55 3.57
N LYS A 3 -17.36 27.36 3.66
CA LYS A 3 -16.41 27.74 2.60
C LYS A 3 -16.56 26.87 1.35
N PHE A 4 -16.90 25.57 1.51
CA PHE A 4 -16.99 24.64 0.40
C PHE A 4 -18.44 24.19 0.19
N LYS A 5 -19.06 24.67 -0.88
CA LYS A 5 -20.47 24.38 -1.25
C LYS A 5 -20.74 22.89 -1.32
N SER A 6 -22.02 22.52 -1.30
CA SER A 6 -22.46 21.13 -1.53
C SER A 6 -21.86 20.58 -2.84
N GLN A 7 -21.37 19.35 -2.78
CA GLN A 7 -20.76 18.66 -3.92
C GLN A 7 -21.57 17.40 -4.25
N PHE A 8 -21.83 17.20 -5.53
CA PHE A 8 -22.47 16.00 -6.04
C PHE A 8 -21.40 14.96 -6.40
N THR A 9 -21.41 13.81 -5.73
CA THR A 9 -20.44 12.73 -5.91
C THR A 9 -21.12 11.42 -6.26
N PRO A 10 -21.56 11.25 -7.54
CA PRO A 10 -22.26 10.06 -7.97
C PRO A 10 -21.37 8.84 -7.98
N LYS A 11 -21.96 7.67 -7.73
CA LYS A 11 -21.35 6.37 -7.88
C LYS A 11 -22.29 5.45 -8.66
N LEU A 12 -21.74 4.79 -9.69
CA LEU A 12 -22.43 3.77 -10.48
C LEU A 12 -21.57 2.49 -10.49
N SER A 13 -22.22 1.34 -10.31
CA SER A 13 -21.55 0.04 -10.43
C SER A 13 -22.48 -0.94 -11.11
N LEU A 14 -21.96 -1.63 -12.12
CA LEU A 14 -22.62 -2.72 -12.83
C LEU A 14 -21.85 -4.01 -12.57
N MET A 15 -22.57 -5.09 -12.34
CA MET A 15 -21.98 -6.39 -12.11
C MET A 15 -22.69 -7.46 -12.93
N TYR A 16 -21.90 -8.29 -13.58
CA TYR A 16 -22.35 -9.48 -14.30
C TYR A 16 -21.73 -10.72 -13.64
N GLN A 17 -22.55 -11.71 -13.37
CA GLN A 17 -22.12 -12.98 -12.76
C GLN A 17 -22.61 -14.14 -13.59
N TYR A 18 -21.71 -15.06 -13.94
CA TYR A 18 -22.05 -16.28 -14.63
C TYR A 18 -21.02 -17.37 -14.34
N SER A 19 -21.46 -18.52 -13.82
CA SER A 19 -20.65 -19.74 -13.67
C SER A 19 -19.24 -19.54 -13.11
N GLY A 20 -19.12 -18.83 -11.97
CA GLY A 20 -17.82 -18.51 -11.35
C GLY A 20 -17.10 -17.27 -11.91
N LEU A 21 -17.56 -16.74 -13.05
CA LEU A 21 -17.09 -15.48 -13.61
C LEU A 21 -17.87 -14.31 -13.01
N ASN A 22 -17.14 -13.34 -12.50
CA ASN A 22 -17.68 -12.04 -12.04
C ASN A 22 -16.99 -10.93 -12.82
N VAL A 23 -17.76 -10.08 -13.47
CA VAL A 23 -17.26 -8.87 -14.15
C VAL A 23 -17.93 -7.67 -13.52
N ARG A 24 -17.15 -6.71 -13.04
CA ARG A 24 -17.66 -5.49 -12.43
C ARG A 24 -17.04 -4.27 -13.08
N ALA A 25 -17.86 -3.37 -13.58
CA ALA A 25 -17.46 -2.04 -14.00
C ALA A 25 -18.01 -1.01 -13.02
N SER A 26 -17.19 -0.06 -12.62
CA SER A 26 -17.62 1.02 -11.70
C SER A 26 -17.02 2.36 -12.07
N TYR A 27 -17.84 3.38 -11.79
CA TYR A 27 -17.46 4.79 -11.84
C TYR A 27 -17.81 5.43 -10.49
N ALA A 28 -16.93 6.29 -9.98
CA ALA A 28 -17.21 7.09 -8.79
C ALA A 28 -16.58 8.48 -8.92
N ALA A 29 -17.37 9.51 -8.64
CA ALA A 29 -16.86 10.85 -8.43
C ALA A 29 -16.50 11.03 -6.94
N GLY A 30 -15.37 11.68 -6.67
CA GLY A 30 -14.88 11.96 -5.34
C GLY A 30 -14.63 13.45 -5.11
N PHE A 31 -14.66 13.84 -3.86
CA PHE A 31 -14.40 15.19 -3.41
C PHE A 31 -13.67 15.15 -2.05
N ARG A 32 -12.65 16.00 -1.90
CA ARG A 32 -11.91 16.14 -0.65
C ARG A 32 -11.64 17.61 -0.34
N SER A 33 -12.21 18.12 0.75
CA SER A 33 -11.87 19.46 1.23
C SER A 33 -10.44 19.53 1.74
N PRO A 34 -9.73 20.65 1.58
CA PRO A 34 -8.47 20.90 2.26
C PRO A 34 -8.64 20.76 3.77
N THR A 35 -7.62 20.24 4.44
CA THR A 35 -7.59 20.19 5.91
C THR A 35 -7.21 21.56 6.47
N LEU A 36 -7.56 21.82 7.73
CA LEU A 36 -7.14 23.05 8.44
C LEU A 36 -5.62 23.20 8.44
N GLN A 37 -4.90 22.10 8.58
CA GLN A 37 -3.45 22.08 8.50
C GLN A 37 -2.94 22.54 7.14
N GLN A 38 -3.52 22.04 6.06
CA GLN A 38 -3.14 22.41 4.69
C GLN A 38 -3.46 23.88 4.39
N MET A 39 -4.46 24.44 5.04
CA MET A 39 -4.88 25.83 4.81
C MET A 39 -4.15 26.85 5.70
N TYR A 40 -3.89 26.52 6.96
CA TYR A 40 -3.53 27.54 7.95
C TYR A 40 -2.30 27.21 8.79
N ALA A 41 -1.81 25.97 8.77
CA ALA A 41 -0.68 25.61 9.62
C ALA A 41 0.65 26.01 8.97
N VAL A 42 1.56 26.41 9.84
CA VAL A 42 2.99 26.47 9.55
C VAL A 42 3.64 25.34 10.34
N SER A 43 4.30 24.42 9.67
CA SER A 43 4.95 23.27 10.30
C SER A 43 6.43 23.28 9.97
N GLU A 44 7.25 23.23 10.99
CA GLU A 44 8.70 23.14 10.87
C GLU A 44 9.19 21.79 11.42
N SER A 45 10.05 21.15 10.66
CA SER A 45 10.70 19.89 11.06
C SER A 45 12.02 19.71 10.32
N ARG A 46 13.08 19.44 11.07
CA ARG A 46 14.42 19.11 10.51
C ARG A 46 14.93 20.12 9.49
N GLY A 47 14.79 21.41 9.78
CA GLY A 47 15.22 22.48 8.87
C GLY A 47 14.37 22.64 7.62
N GLN A 48 13.17 22.06 7.59
CA GLN A 48 12.17 22.26 6.55
C GLN A 48 10.94 22.95 7.13
N ILE A 49 10.46 23.99 6.46
CA ILE A 49 9.21 24.66 6.78
C ILE A 49 8.16 24.36 5.72
N THR A 50 6.95 24.04 6.13
CA THR A 50 5.79 23.84 5.25
C THR A 50 4.68 24.78 5.67
N VAL A 51 4.24 25.63 4.73
CA VAL A 51 3.25 26.68 4.97
C VAL A 51 1.92 26.29 4.33
N GLY A 52 0.83 26.53 5.04
CA GLY A 52 -0.52 26.37 4.51
C GLY A 52 -0.88 27.45 3.50
N ASP A 53 -1.96 27.21 2.74
CA ASP A 53 -2.55 28.20 1.83
C ASP A 53 -4.08 28.27 2.06
N PRO A 54 -4.59 29.38 2.58
CA PRO A 54 -6.04 29.58 2.76
C PRO A 54 -6.81 29.61 1.44
N GLY A 55 -6.12 29.82 0.31
CA GLY A 55 -6.70 29.88 -1.06
C GLY A 55 -6.98 28.51 -1.68
N LEU A 56 -6.63 27.41 -1.02
CA LEU A 56 -6.79 26.07 -1.57
C LEU A 56 -8.23 25.75 -1.97
N ASP A 57 -8.38 25.22 -3.17
CA ASP A 57 -9.60 24.61 -3.67
C ASP A 57 -9.71 23.13 -3.27
N PRO A 58 -10.93 22.59 -3.17
CA PRO A 58 -11.13 21.18 -2.91
C PRO A 58 -10.70 20.30 -4.09
N GLU A 59 -10.07 19.18 -3.76
CA GLU A 59 -9.74 18.16 -4.75
C GLU A 59 -11.02 17.49 -5.28
N LYS A 60 -11.03 17.19 -6.57
CA LYS A 60 -12.09 16.40 -7.23
C LYS A 60 -11.45 15.21 -7.93
N SER A 61 -12.15 14.10 -7.93
CA SER A 61 -11.68 12.89 -8.61
C SER A 61 -12.76 12.22 -9.42
N ASN A 62 -12.35 11.56 -10.51
CA ASN A 62 -13.18 10.62 -11.26
C ASN A 62 -12.43 9.28 -11.31
N PHE A 63 -12.99 8.30 -10.67
CA PHE A 63 -12.44 6.95 -10.60
C PHE A 63 -13.21 6.00 -11.49
N TYR A 64 -12.50 5.29 -12.35
CA TYR A 64 -12.99 4.24 -13.24
C TYR A 64 -12.29 2.95 -12.88
N ASN A 65 -13.04 1.86 -12.80
CA ASN A 65 -12.50 0.54 -12.52
C ASN A 65 -13.26 -0.53 -13.31
N LEU A 66 -12.52 -1.47 -13.89
CA LEU A 66 -13.02 -2.72 -14.42
C LEU A 66 -12.32 -3.87 -13.70
N ASN A 67 -13.08 -4.73 -13.07
CA ASN A 67 -12.59 -5.92 -12.38
C ASN A 67 -13.20 -7.18 -13.03
N ILE A 68 -12.37 -8.18 -13.24
CA ILE A 68 -12.75 -9.50 -13.73
C ILE A 68 -12.20 -10.52 -12.75
N GLU A 69 -13.06 -11.38 -12.26
CA GLU A 69 -12.71 -12.45 -11.33
C GLU A 69 -13.31 -13.77 -11.84
N TYR A 70 -12.50 -14.81 -11.82
CA TYR A 70 -12.96 -16.17 -12.11
C TYR A 70 -12.62 -17.10 -10.94
N ASN A 71 -13.62 -17.74 -10.40
CA ASN A 71 -13.51 -18.65 -9.27
C ASN A 71 -13.81 -20.10 -9.73
N HIS A 72 -12.82 -20.94 -9.60
CA HIS A 72 -12.92 -22.38 -9.78
C HIS A 72 -12.59 -23.09 -8.47
N ARG A 73 -13.03 -24.34 -8.30
CA ARG A 73 -12.79 -25.14 -7.10
C ARG A 73 -11.30 -25.20 -6.69
N LEU A 74 -10.40 -25.28 -7.64
CA LEU A 74 -8.96 -25.45 -7.40
C LEU A 74 -8.16 -24.15 -7.52
N PHE A 75 -8.71 -23.13 -8.14
CA PHE A 75 -8.01 -21.85 -8.31
C PHE A 75 -8.97 -20.68 -8.43
N SER A 76 -8.47 -19.50 -8.12
CA SER A 76 -9.11 -18.23 -8.49
C SER A 76 -8.11 -17.30 -9.15
N ILE A 77 -8.59 -16.52 -10.09
CA ILE A 77 -7.82 -15.46 -10.73
C ILE A 77 -8.66 -14.20 -10.73
N ALA A 78 -8.04 -13.08 -10.40
CA ALA A 78 -8.65 -11.77 -10.46
C ALA A 78 -7.72 -10.80 -11.18
N ALA A 79 -8.29 -9.96 -12.03
CA ALA A 79 -7.57 -8.87 -12.68
C ALA A 79 -8.41 -7.60 -12.61
N SER A 80 -7.78 -6.49 -12.33
CA SER A 80 -8.44 -5.20 -12.41
C SER A 80 -7.58 -4.18 -13.15
N ILE A 81 -8.25 -3.27 -13.85
CA ILE A 81 -7.65 -2.06 -14.43
C ILE A 81 -8.37 -0.86 -13.85
N TYR A 82 -7.62 0.18 -13.53
CA TYR A 82 -8.21 1.37 -12.95
C TYR A 82 -7.54 2.65 -13.45
N GLN A 83 -8.31 3.72 -13.42
CA GLN A 83 -7.85 5.08 -13.64
C GLN A 83 -8.55 6.03 -12.67
N ASN A 84 -7.77 6.89 -12.03
CA ASN A 84 -8.27 7.98 -11.20
C ASN A 84 -7.73 9.30 -11.74
N ASP A 85 -8.62 10.13 -12.27
CA ASP A 85 -8.32 11.49 -12.71
C ASP A 85 -8.62 12.46 -11.59
N LEU A 86 -7.59 13.18 -11.12
CA LEU A 86 -7.71 14.17 -10.07
C LEU A 86 -7.56 15.58 -10.68
N LYS A 87 -8.36 16.50 -10.16
CA LYS A 87 -8.26 17.94 -10.41
C LYS A 87 -8.03 18.64 -9.08
N ASP A 88 -7.29 19.72 -9.14
CA ASP A 88 -7.00 20.56 -7.98
C ASP A 88 -6.36 19.77 -6.82
N LYS A 89 -5.53 18.75 -7.15
CA LYS A 89 -4.84 17.93 -6.16
C LYS A 89 -3.96 18.81 -5.28
N ILE A 90 -4.05 18.65 -3.96
CA ILE A 90 -3.27 19.44 -3.00
C ILE A 90 -1.94 18.74 -2.72
N GLU A 91 -0.85 19.41 -3.07
CA GLU A 91 0.51 18.97 -2.75
C GLU A 91 1.32 20.10 -2.10
N ALA A 92 2.33 19.72 -1.32
CA ALA A 92 3.29 20.68 -0.81
C ALA A 92 4.43 20.81 -1.82
N GLU A 93 4.53 21.96 -2.48
CA GLU A 93 5.55 22.29 -3.47
C GLU A 93 6.68 23.10 -2.85
N ASP A 94 7.88 22.95 -3.41
CA ASP A 94 9.03 23.74 -3.05
C ASP A 94 8.91 25.16 -3.63
N ILE A 95 8.95 26.16 -2.77
CA ILE A 95 8.83 27.58 -3.18
C ILE A 95 10.13 28.37 -3.04
N GLY A 96 11.24 27.66 -2.72
CA GLY A 96 12.52 28.30 -2.43
C GLY A 96 12.57 28.90 -1.03
N THR A 97 13.78 28.97 -0.47
CA THR A 97 14.06 29.60 0.84
C THR A 97 14.19 31.09 0.72
N THR A 98 13.75 31.82 1.77
CA THR A 98 14.00 33.24 1.92
C THR A 98 15.35 33.48 2.62
N PRO A 99 15.93 34.70 2.56
CA PRO A 99 17.13 35.03 3.35
C PRO A 99 16.93 34.77 4.87
N GLU A 100 15.76 35.10 5.40
CA GLU A 100 15.39 34.86 6.80
C GLU A 100 15.32 33.36 7.13
N ASP A 101 14.84 32.52 6.20
CA ASP A 101 14.86 31.08 6.37
C ASP A 101 16.28 30.55 6.55
N ILE A 102 17.21 31.04 5.72
CA ILE A 102 18.62 30.62 5.76
C ILE A 102 19.26 31.02 7.09
N GLU A 103 19.00 32.24 7.58
CA GLU A 103 19.47 32.71 8.89
C GLU A 103 18.94 31.84 10.03
N ASN A 104 17.71 31.34 9.92
CA ASN A 104 17.07 30.46 10.90
C ASN A 104 17.40 28.97 10.70
N GLY A 105 18.35 28.64 9.82
CA GLY A 105 18.75 27.24 9.56
C GLY A 105 17.73 26.44 8.77
N ILE A 106 16.76 27.09 8.14
CA ILE A 106 15.80 26.46 7.22
C ILE A 106 16.47 26.24 5.88
N THR A 107 16.59 24.98 5.49
CA THR A 107 17.21 24.57 4.23
C THR A 107 16.18 24.40 3.11
N ARG A 108 14.89 24.39 3.44
CA ARG A 108 13.82 24.15 2.51
C ARG A 108 12.50 24.78 2.96
N ARG A 109 11.85 25.54 2.06
CA ARG A 109 10.51 26.07 2.25
C ARG A 109 9.54 25.47 1.24
N ARG A 110 8.40 24.98 1.75
CA ARG A 110 7.32 24.42 0.94
C ARG A 110 6.01 25.13 1.25
N GLN A 111 5.11 25.12 0.27
CA GLN A 111 3.74 25.61 0.45
C GLN A 111 2.75 24.60 -0.12
N TYR A 112 1.62 24.39 0.55
CA TYR A 112 0.52 23.64 -0.02
C TYR A 112 -0.10 24.43 -1.16
N ARG A 113 -0.26 23.77 -2.32
CA ARG A 113 -0.86 24.34 -3.53
C ARG A 113 -1.76 23.32 -4.22
N ASN A 114 -2.73 23.80 -4.98
CA ASN A 114 -3.44 22.94 -5.92
C ASN A 114 -2.61 22.73 -7.18
N ILE A 115 -2.28 21.47 -7.50
CA ILE A 115 -1.77 21.11 -8.83
C ILE A 115 -2.98 20.85 -9.74
N GLU A 116 -2.97 21.43 -10.93
CA GLU A 116 -4.17 21.47 -11.79
C GLU A 116 -4.71 20.07 -12.11
N LYS A 117 -3.86 19.13 -12.51
CA LYS A 117 -4.27 17.78 -12.93
C LYS A 117 -3.26 16.73 -12.51
N ALA A 118 -3.78 15.66 -11.93
CA ALA A 118 -3.01 14.44 -11.72
C ALA A 118 -3.81 13.23 -12.22
N ARG A 119 -3.10 12.18 -12.60
CA ARG A 119 -3.69 10.91 -12.98
C ARG A 119 -2.94 9.77 -12.32
N VAL A 120 -3.69 8.85 -11.74
CA VAL A 120 -3.18 7.56 -11.27
C VAL A 120 -3.91 6.48 -12.04
N LYS A 121 -3.16 5.66 -12.77
CA LYS A 121 -3.71 4.51 -13.50
C LYS A 121 -2.85 3.29 -13.23
N GLY A 122 -3.44 2.14 -13.37
CA GLY A 122 -2.73 0.90 -13.15
C GLY A 122 -3.59 -0.33 -13.39
N PHE A 123 -2.98 -1.44 -13.10
CA PHE A 123 -3.67 -2.73 -13.07
C PHE A 123 -3.13 -3.57 -11.91
N ASP A 124 -3.93 -4.49 -11.45
CA ASP A 124 -3.54 -5.55 -10.54
C ASP A 124 -3.99 -6.90 -11.09
N ILE A 125 -3.18 -7.92 -10.86
CA ILE A 125 -3.49 -9.31 -11.19
C ILE A 125 -3.14 -10.15 -9.96
N GLY A 126 -4.10 -10.93 -9.52
CA GLY A 126 -3.93 -11.88 -8.44
C GLY A 126 -4.40 -13.27 -8.83
N PHE A 127 -3.75 -14.28 -8.31
CA PHE A 127 -4.24 -15.65 -8.43
C PHE A 127 -3.99 -16.43 -7.14
N SER A 128 -4.82 -17.41 -6.91
CA SER A 128 -4.60 -18.42 -5.88
C SER A 128 -4.92 -19.81 -6.41
N VAL A 129 -4.21 -20.80 -5.93
CA VAL A 129 -4.39 -22.19 -6.33
C VAL A 129 -4.31 -23.13 -5.12
N ARG A 130 -5.17 -24.14 -5.13
CA ARG A 130 -5.25 -25.23 -4.12
C ARG A 130 -5.21 -26.58 -4.84
N PRO A 131 -4.04 -27.00 -5.37
CA PRO A 131 -3.93 -28.15 -6.25
C PRO A 131 -4.19 -29.48 -5.52
N PHE A 132 -3.95 -29.53 -4.22
CA PHE A 132 -4.20 -30.69 -3.37
C PHE A 132 -4.51 -30.27 -1.93
N THR A 133 -5.02 -31.20 -1.14
CA THR A 133 -5.46 -30.96 0.23
C THR A 133 -4.35 -30.36 1.09
N GLY A 134 -4.68 -29.24 1.73
CA GLY A 134 -3.81 -28.55 2.67
C GLY A 134 -2.80 -27.60 2.01
N PHE A 135 -2.58 -27.66 0.71
CA PHE A 135 -1.68 -26.71 0.03
C PHE A 135 -2.47 -25.52 -0.54
N MET A 136 -1.93 -24.35 -0.33
CA MET A 136 -2.40 -23.11 -0.92
C MET A 136 -1.20 -22.30 -1.42
N PHE A 137 -1.33 -21.76 -2.60
CA PHE A 137 -0.39 -20.82 -3.18
C PHE A 137 -1.16 -19.62 -3.70
N GLY A 138 -0.65 -18.42 -3.46
CA GLY A 138 -1.21 -17.20 -3.97
C GLY A 138 -0.12 -16.20 -4.33
N ALA A 139 -0.37 -15.41 -5.35
CA ALA A 139 0.47 -14.28 -5.68
C ALA A 139 -0.40 -13.15 -6.23
N ASN A 140 0.04 -11.92 -6.00
CA ASN A 140 -0.52 -10.77 -6.67
C ASN A 140 0.58 -9.83 -7.13
N TYR A 141 0.31 -9.13 -8.22
CA TYR A 141 1.18 -8.11 -8.78
C TYR A 141 0.38 -6.87 -9.10
N ILE A 142 0.92 -5.72 -8.74
CA ILE A 142 0.30 -4.42 -8.92
C ILE A 142 1.25 -3.51 -9.71
N TYR A 143 0.72 -2.90 -10.75
CA TYR A 143 1.36 -1.82 -11.48
C TYR A 143 0.58 -0.52 -11.28
N THR A 144 1.29 0.55 -10.91
CA THR A 144 0.70 1.88 -10.70
C THR A 144 1.55 2.94 -11.38
N ASP A 145 0.95 3.75 -12.25
CA ASP A 145 1.57 4.94 -12.85
C ASP A 145 0.82 6.19 -12.40
N GLY A 146 1.43 6.94 -11.49
CA GLY A 146 0.94 8.23 -10.99
C GLY A 146 1.71 9.38 -11.64
N ARG A 147 0.99 10.33 -12.25
CA ARG A 147 1.58 11.50 -12.92
C ARG A 147 0.88 12.80 -12.55
N ASN A 148 1.68 13.82 -12.32
CA ASN A 148 1.26 15.20 -12.51
C ASN A 148 1.12 15.43 -14.02
N ARG A 149 -0.08 15.73 -14.49
CA ARG A 149 -0.37 15.89 -15.92
C ARG A 149 -0.07 17.29 -16.43
N THR A 150 0.12 18.24 -15.54
CA THR A 150 0.49 19.61 -15.88
C THR A 150 1.96 19.72 -16.23
N GLU A 151 2.83 19.10 -15.44
CA GLU A 151 4.29 19.11 -15.63
C GLU A 151 4.83 17.86 -16.33
N ASP A 152 3.99 16.86 -16.57
CA ASP A 152 4.32 15.51 -17.07
C ASP A 152 5.40 14.77 -16.27
N ILE A 153 5.45 15.00 -14.98
CA ILE A 153 6.35 14.30 -14.05
C ILE A 153 5.60 13.25 -13.22
N ARG A 154 6.33 12.32 -12.63
CA ARG A 154 5.74 11.35 -11.70
C ARG A 154 5.27 12.03 -10.42
N LEU A 155 4.20 11.51 -9.85
CA LEU A 155 3.78 11.90 -8.50
C LEU A 155 4.80 11.42 -7.47
N GLU A 156 5.05 12.27 -6.48
CA GLU A 156 5.93 11.95 -5.36
C GLU A 156 5.51 10.65 -4.66
N ARG A 157 6.49 9.87 -4.25
CA ARG A 157 6.34 8.62 -3.51
C ARG A 157 5.59 7.50 -4.26
N THR A 158 5.56 7.56 -5.58
CA THR A 158 4.93 6.51 -6.39
C THR A 158 5.86 5.30 -6.51
N VAL A 159 5.33 4.13 -6.19
CA VAL A 159 5.95 2.83 -6.48
C VAL A 159 5.23 2.24 -7.68
N ARG A 160 5.95 1.97 -8.77
CA ARG A 160 5.35 1.42 -10.00
C ARG A 160 5.01 -0.05 -9.90
N HIS A 161 5.86 -0.82 -9.27
CA HIS A 161 5.77 -2.28 -9.26
C HIS A 161 5.77 -2.77 -7.82
N SER A 162 4.75 -3.50 -7.44
CA SER A 162 4.69 -4.17 -6.15
C SER A 162 4.01 -5.53 -6.28
N GLY A 163 4.25 -6.40 -5.34
CA GLY A 163 3.63 -7.70 -5.35
C GLY A 163 3.78 -8.42 -4.02
N ASN A 164 2.88 -9.36 -3.79
CA ASN A 164 2.91 -10.25 -2.65
C ASN A 164 2.85 -11.69 -3.13
N PHE A 165 3.42 -12.54 -2.34
CA PHE A 165 3.49 -13.97 -2.57
C PHE A 165 3.20 -14.69 -1.27
N ASN A 166 2.41 -15.74 -1.30
CA ASN A 166 2.20 -16.61 -0.17
C ASN A 166 2.10 -18.06 -0.61
N ALA A 167 2.74 -18.95 0.11
CA ALA A 167 2.57 -20.38 -0.02
C ALA A 167 2.40 -20.98 1.37
N SER A 168 1.48 -21.89 1.52
CA SER A 168 1.29 -22.61 2.77
C SER A 168 0.89 -24.06 2.54
N TRP A 169 1.33 -24.90 3.44
CA TRP A 169 0.92 -26.29 3.48
C TRP A 169 0.56 -26.68 4.89
N ARG A 170 -0.64 -27.25 5.05
CA ARG A 170 -1.16 -27.79 6.29
C ARG A 170 -1.53 -29.25 6.13
N LYS A 171 -1.07 -30.07 7.04
CA LYS A 171 -1.45 -31.47 7.10
C LYS A 171 -1.73 -31.90 8.54
N THR A 172 -2.77 -32.70 8.70
CA THR A 172 -3.17 -33.25 9.98
C THR A 172 -3.00 -34.76 9.94
N TRP A 173 -2.41 -35.32 11.01
CA TRP A 173 -2.26 -36.74 11.28
C TRP A 173 -2.82 -36.99 12.69
N ASN A 174 -3.97 -37.63 12.82
CA ASN A 174 -4.64 -37.83 14.09
C ASN A 174 -4.70 -36.54 14.94
N ASP A 175 -4.00 -36.52 16.06
CA ASP A 175 -3.97 -35.40 17.01
C ASP A 175 -2.88 -34.35 16.74
N TYR A 176 -2.13 -34.52 15.68
CA TYR A 176 -1.06 -33.61 15.30
C TYR A 176 -1.36 -32.92 13.98
N THR A 177 -1.21 -31.59 13.96
CA THR A 177 -1.26 -30.77 12.73
C THR A 177 0.03 -30.02 12.55
N PHE A 178 0.60 -30.14 11.36
CA PHE A 178 1.72 -29.34 10.88
C PHE A 178 1.23 -28.27 9.93
N ASN A 179 1.76 -27.07 10.06
CA ASN A 179 1.58 -25.98 9.10
C ASN A 179 2.93 -25.33 8.84
N ILE A 180 3.24 -25.10 7.56
CA ILE A 180 4.35 -24.26 7.12
C ILE A 180 3.81 -23.17 6.20
N ALA A 181 4.29 -21.95 6.35
CA ALA A 181 3.95 -20.84 5.49
C ALA A 181 5.18 -20.00 5.11
N ILE A 182 5.22 -19.60 3.85
CA ILE A 182 6.20 -18.67 3.28
C ILE A 182 5.43 -17.48 2.75
N ASN A 183 5.86 -16.27 3.12
CA ASN A 183 5.32 -15.03 2.60
C ASN A 183 6.44 -14.21 2.00
N GLY A 184 6.16 -13.59 0.87
CA GLY A 184 7.07 -12.70 0.20
C GLY A 184 6.38 -11.39 -0.16
N ARG A 185 7.10 -10.29 -0.04
CA ARG A 185 6.66 -8.97 -0.48
C ARG A 185 7.76 -8.32 -1.29
N TYR A 186 7.40 -7.88 -2.48
CA TYR A 186 8.26 -7.10 -3.36
C TYR A 186 7.74 -5.68 -3.46
N GLN A 187 8.61 -4.72 -3.35
CA GLN A 187 8.37 -3.32 -3.63
C GLN A 187 9.44 -2.81 -4.58
N GLY A 188 9.02 -2.33 -5.73
CA GLY A 188 9.91 -1.69 -6.70
C GLY A 188 10.44 -0.34 -6.21
N THR A 189 11.33 0.26 -6.98
CA THR A 189 11.88 1.59 -6.72
C THR A 189 10.76 2.60 -6.50
N ARG A 190 10.83 3.31 -5.39
CA ARG A 190 9.93 4.41 -5.06
C ARG A 190 10.57 5.72 -5.50
N TRP A 191 9.97 6.34 -6.49
CA TRP A 191 10.47 7.58 -7.06
C TRP A 191 10.24 8.79 -6.16
N SER A 192 11.20 9.71 -6.12
CA SER A 192 11.06 11.02 -5.52
C SER A 192 12.00 12.04 -6.17
N LYS A 193 11.41 13.12 -6.66
CA LYS A 193 12.14 14.31 -7.10
C LYS A 193 12.86 15.00 -5.95
N THR A 194 12.21 14.94 -4.78
CA THR A 194 12.62 15.68 -3.58
C THR A 194 13.79 15.05 -2.85
N TYR A 195 13.77 13.72 -2.68
CA TYR A 195 14.68 13.00 -1.78
C TYR A 195 15.56 11.99 -2.50
N GLY A 196 15.41 11.87 -3.82
CA GLY A 196 16.00 10.78 -4.60
C GLY A 196 15.20 9.47 -4.46
N ASP A 197 15.49 8.54 -5.33
CA ASP A 197 14.79 7.26 -5.39
C ASP A 197 15.18 6.35 -4.22
N ALA A 198 14.17 5.75 -3.58
CA ALA A 198 14.40 4.63 -2.67
C ALA A 198 14.49 3.33 -3.46
N PRO A 199 15.51 2.46 -3.19
CA PRO A 199 15.74 1.26 -3.97
C PRO A 199 14.60 0.25 -3.86
N ALA A 200 14.49 -0.59 -4.89
CA ALA A 200 13.62 -1.75 -4.85
C ALA A 200 14.12 -2.75 -3.80
N HIS A 201 13.20 -3.41 -3.12
CA HIS A 201 13.54 -4.43 -2.13
C HIS A 201 12.49 -5.54 -2.06
N GLN A 202 12.86 -6.61 -1.42
CA GLN A 202 11.97 -7.73 -1.13
C GLN A 202 12.20 -8.23 0.29
N LEU A 203 11.11 -8.61 0.93
CA LEU A 203 11.10 -9.20 2.26
C LEU A 203 10.43 -10.56 2.19
N TRP A 204 11.05 -11.55 2.80
CA TRP A 204 10.55 -12.92 2.82
C TRP A 204 10.57 -13.45 4.24
N ASP A 205 9.48 -14.09 4.61
CA ASP A 205 9.28 -14.67 5.91
C ASP A 205 8.89 -16.14 5.77
N ILE A 206 9.36 -16.97 6.69
CA ILE A 206 8.96 -18.37 6.80
C ILE A 206 8.57 -18.68 8.24
N ASN A 207 7.50 -19.42 8.42
CA ASN A 207 7.11 -19.89 9.73
C ASN A 207 6.57 -21.31 9.67
N THR A 208 6.72 -22.01 10.80
CA THR A 208 6.06 -23.30 11.03
C THR A 208 5.24 -23.22 12.30
N ARG A 209 4.11 -23.91 12.31
CA ARG A 209 3.28 -24.11 13.48
C ARG A 209 2.93 -25.58 13.61
N HIS A 210 3.07 -26.09 14.81
CA HIS A 210 2.73 -27.44 15.19
C HIS A 210 1.54 -27.38 16.15
N SER A 211 0.55 -28.22 16.00
CA SER A 211 -0.58 -28.30 16.92
C SER A 211 -0.74 -29.72 17.41
N PHE A 212 -0.61 -29.91 18.70
CA PHE A 212 -0.77 -31.19 19.40
C PHE A 212 -2.09 -31.14 20.17
N ASN A 213 -3.07 -31.95 19.75
CA ASN A 213 -4.40 -32.04 20.39
C ASN A 213 -4.39 -33.14 21.45
N LEU A 214 -4.05 -32.79 22.67
CA LEU A 214 -4.17 -33.70 23.82
C LEU A 214 -5.61 -33.71 24.38
N LYS A 215 -5.93 -34.65 25.27
CA LYS A 215 -7.32 -34.83 25.80
C LYS A 215 -7.90 -33.51 26.35
N SER A 216 -7.17 -32.84 27.23
CA SER A 216 -7.65 -31.66 27.95
C SER A 216 -7.00 -30.36 27.51
N VAL A 217 -5.97 -30.43 26.66
CA VAL A 217 -5.20 -29.24 26.24
C VAL A 217 -4.76 -29.39 24.79
N ALA A 218 -4.67 -28.28 24.09
CA ALA A 218 -3.96 -28.19 22.80
C ALA A 218 -2.72 -27.34 22.99
N LEU A 219 -1.58 -27.82 22.52
CA LEU A 219 -0.29 -27.12 22.52
C LEU A 219 0.05 -26.74 21.10
N GLU A 220 0.34 -25.45 20.87
CA GLU A 220 0.65 -24.94 19.54
C GLU A 220 1.99 -24.17 19.56
N PRO A 221 3.14 -24.86 19.57
CA PRO A 221 4.41 -24.21 19.34
C PRO A 221 4.54 -23.73 17.89
N ALA A 222 5.14 -22.57 17.72
CA ALA A 222 5.46 -22.01 16.41
C ALA A 222 6.85 -21.38 16.44
N VAL A 223 7.55 -21.50 15.32
CA VAL A 223 8.84 -20.85 15.08
C VAL A 223 8.82 -20.17 13.73
N GLY A 224 9.51 -19.06 13.61
CA GLY A 224 9.60 -18.36 12.36
C GLY A 224 10.83 -17.49 12.23
N VAL A 225 11.12 -17.17 10.99
CA VAL A 225 12.19 -16.25 10.57
C VAL A 225 11.54 -15.18 9.70
N GLU A 226 11.68 -13.95 10.11
CA GLU A 226 11.27 -12.79 9.32
C GLU A 226 12.50 -12.22 8.61
N ASN A 227 12.26 -11.64 7.44
CA ASN A 227 13.31 -11.07 6.62
C ASN A 227 14.49 -12.04 6.38
N ILE A 228 14.19 -13.21 5.81
CA ILE A 228 15.15 -14.32 5.60
C ILE A 228 16.45 -13.85 4.95
N PHE A 229 16.36 -12.92 3.99
CA PHE A 229 17.51 -12.41 3.25
C PHE A 229 18.25 -11.27 3.94
N ASN A 230 17.83 -10.91 5.18
CA ASN A 230 18.47 -9.88 5.99
C ASN A 230 18.57 -8.52 5.29
N TYR A 231 17.52 -8.14 4.54
CA TYR A 231 17.49 -6.84 3.93
C TYR A 231 17.43 -5.74 5.00
N THR A 232 18.29 -4.74 4.86
CA THR A 232 18.28 -3.51 5.68
C THR A 232 18.41 -2.32 4.76
N ASP A 233 17.72 -1.22 5.08
CA ASP A 233 17.92 0.04 4.36
C ASP A 233 19.21 0.70 4.89
N ASP A 234 20.17 0.93 4.01
CA ASP A 234 21.45 1.56 4.32
C ASP A 234 21.37 3.10 4.44
N ARG A 235 20.22 3.68 4.09
CA ARG A 235 19.97 5.12 4.15
C ARG A 235 18.78 5.52 5.05
N PRO A 236 18.67 5.00 6.27
CA PRO A 236 17.48 5.23 7.08
C PRO A 236 17.26 6.69 7.48
N TYR A 237 18.31 7.53 7.42
CA TYR A 237 18.26 8.93 7.87
C TYR A 237 18.32 9.95 6.74
N ASN A 238 18.71 9.57 5.54
CA ASN A 238 18.92 10.49 4.41
C ASN A 238 17.70 10.59 3.48
N SER A 239 16.69 9.77 3.66
CA SER A 239 15.48 9.83 2.86
C SER A 239 14.25 9.71 3.75
N ASN A 240 13.22 10.51 3.48
CA ASN A 240 11.92 10.38 4.15
C ASN A 240 11.20 9.06 3.82
N TYR A 241 11.87 8.16 3.10
CA TYR A 241 11.37 6.86 2.69
C TYR A 241 12.02 5.70 3.42
N ALA A 242 12.97 5.98 4.27
CA ALA A 242 13.55 4.96 5.10
C ALA A 242 12.43 4.26 5.88
N THR A 243 12.04 3.11 5.41
CA THR A 243 11.37 2.13 6.25
C THR A 243 12.46 1.56 7.11
N LEU A 244 12.42 1.84 8.40
CA LEU A 244 13.24 1.10 9.35
C LEU A 244 12.82 -0.37 9.25
N THR A 245 13.49 -1.10 8.37
CA THR A 245 13.28 -2.53 8.26
C THR A 245 14.29 -3.17 9.20
N PRO A 246 13.86 -3.76 10.30
CA PRO A 246 14.76 -4.54 11.13
C PRO A 246 15.38 -5.64 10.27
N GLY A 247 16.64 -5.95 10.48
CA GLY A 247 17.30 -7.09 9.84
C GLY A 247 16.55 -8.39 10.13
N ARG A 248 17.16 -9.50 9.78
CA ARG A 248 16.60 -10.83 10.06
C ARG A 248 16.26 -10.98 11.53
N SER A 249 15.03 -11.42 11.81
CA SER A 249 14.58 -11.74 13.16
C SER A 249 14.09 -13.18 13.26
N PHE A 250 14.21 -13.75 14.46
CA PHE A 250 13.74 -15.08 14.79
C PHE A 250 12.73 -14.96 15.92
N TYR A 251 11.65 -15.73 15.85
CA TYR A 251 10.70 -15.79 16.93
C TYR A 251 10.30 -17.23 17.25
N VAL A 252 9.97 -17.44 18.51
CA VAL A 252 9.38 -18.68 19.02
C VAL A 252 8.15 -18.29 19.83
N SER A 253 7.07 -19.01 19.64
CA SER A 253 5.86 -18.84 20.45
C SER A 253 5.25 -20.17 20.85
N LEU A 254 4.55 -20.19 21.97
CA LEU A 254 3.76 -21.32 22.44
C LEU A 254 2.38 -20.82 22.83
N LEU A 255 1.36 -21.33 22.15
CA LEU A 255 -0.03 -21.12 22.55
C LEU A 255 -0.55 -22.39 23.23
N VAL A 256 -1.13 -22.23 24.42
CA VAL A 256 -1.76 -23.32 25.19
C VAL A 256 -3.25 -23.01 25.27
N ARG A 257 -4.09 -23.95 24.80
CA ARG A 257 -5.55 -23.84 24.88
C ARG A 257 -6.09 -24.96 25.77
N PHE A 258 -6.81 -24.59 26.78
CA PHE A 258 -7.53 -25.55 27.62
C PHE A 258 -8.88 -25.87 26.95
N LYS A 259 -9.20 -27.18 26.83
CA LYS A 259 -10.49 -27.64 26.33
C LYS A 259 -11.45 -27.74 27.51
N GLN A 260 -12.62 -27.16 27.34
CA GLN A 260 -13.76 -27.33 28.28
C GLN A 260 -14.47 -28.65 28.03
#